data_0ad607693d519999a94b1a694b2ee663
#
_entry.id   0ad607693d519999a94b1a694b2ee663
#
_cell.length_a   1.000
_cell.length_b   1.000
_cell.length_c   1.000
_cell.angle_alpha   90.00
_cell.angle_beta   90.00
_cell.angle_gamma   90.00
#
_symmetry.space_group_name_H-M   'P 1'
#
loop_
_entity.id
_entity.type
_entity.pdbx_description
1 polymer ?
#
loop_
_entity_poly.entity_id
_entity_poly.type
_entity_poly.pdbx_seq_one_letter_code
_entity_poly.pdbx_strand_id
1 'polypeptide(L)'
;MTKRTIKLADNTISEEEIRSLAGWLQEGKQLTKGPLTREFEAEFAAYTGTKYSIMVNSGSSANLLMAYSLLEAGYLRNKKVIVPAVSWITTLSPFVQMDFECFLCDSDANDLGVDLNHLEALLKKERPA
;
A
#
# COMPACT_ATOMS: atom_id res chain seq x y z
N MET A 1 14.55 34.52 -12.80
CA MET A 1 13.96 33.16 -12.90
C MET A 1 13.42 32.81 -11.53
N THR A 2 12.10 32.71 -11.37
CA THR A 2 11.45 32.26 -10.14
C THR A 2 11.74 30.77 -9.94
N LYS A 3 12.43 30.43 -8.86
CA LYS A 3 12.76 29.05 -8.52
C LYS A 3 11.46 28.29 -8.23
N ARG A 4 11.05 27.40 -9.13
CA ARG A 4 9.85 26.55 -8.92
C ARG A 4 10.17 25.53 -7.82
N THR A 5 9.45 25.63 -6.70
CA THR A 5 9.56 24.66 -5.62
C THR A 5 8.62 23.48 -5.97
N ILE A 6 9.18 22.29 -6.07
CA ILE A 6 8.41 21.05 -6.22
C ILE A 6 8.14 20.52 -4.81
N LYS A 7 6.88 20.45 -4.43
CA LYS A 7 6.45 19.89 -3.14
C LYS A 7 6.28 18.38 -3.27
N LEU A 8 6.51 17.64 -2.20
CA LEU A 8 6.26 16.20 -2.13
C LEU A 8 4.75 15.88 -2.27
N ALA A 9 3.92 16.72 -1.65
CA ALA A 9 2.48 16.66 -1.78
C ALA A 9 1.90 18.08 -1.66
N ASP A 10 0.77 18.31 -2.30
CA ASP A 10 -0.04 19.52 -2.09
C ASP A 10 -1.30 19.18 -1.30
N ASN A 11 -1.89 20.19 -0.65
CA ASN A 11 -3.16 20.00 0.05
C ASN A 11 -4.27 19.78 -1.01
N THR A 12 -4.79 18.57 -1.06
CA THR A 12 -5.84 18.17 -2.01
C THR A 12 -7.22 18.09 -1.37
N ILE A 13 -7.31 18.39 -0.06
CA ILE A 13 -8.59 18.38 0.67
C ILE A 13 -9.27 19.72 0.46
N SER A 14 -10.45 19.70 -0.13
CA SER A 14 -11.25 20.90 -0.40
C SER A 14 -11.94 21.42 0.87
N GLU A 15 -12.38 22.69 0.82
CA GLU A 15 -13.18 23.27 1.91
C GLU A 15 -14.54 22.57 2.08
N GLU A 16 -15.08 22.00 1.00
CA GLU A 16 -16.34 21.27 1.04
C GLU A 16 -16.17 19.96 1.81
N GLU A 17 -15.07 19.23 1.56
CA GLU A 17 -14.74 18.00 2.30
C GLU A 17 -14.50 18.28 3.78
N ILE A 18 -13.82 19.37 4.11
CA ILE A 18 -13.62 19.80 5.50
C ILE A 18 -14.96 20.11 6.18
N ARG A 19 -15.86 20.82 5.49
CA ARG A 19 -17.21 21.14 6.02
C ARG A 19 -18.05 19.89 6.21
N SER A 20 -17.99 18.96 5.26
CA SER A 20 -18.69 17.68 5.35
C SER A 20 -18.21 16.85 6.56
N LEU A 21 -16.89 16.76 6.75
CA LEU A 21 -16.30 16.09 7.91
C LEU A 21 -16.69 16.76 9.23
N ALA A 22 -16.65 18.10 9.29
CA ALA A 22 -17.04 18.85 10.48
C ALA A 22 -18.52 18.61 10.83
N GLY A 23 -19.41 18.61 9.86
CA GLY A 23 -20.82 18.29 10.04
C GLY A 23 -21.02 16.88 10.59
N TRP A 24 -20.35 15.90 10.01
CA TRP A 24 -20.40 14.51 10.46
C TRP A 24 -19.91 14.35 11.91
N LEU A 25 -18.84 15.05 12.30
CA LEU A 25 -18.34 15.04 13.69
C LEU A 25 -19.34 15.63 14.69
N GLN A 26 -20.07 16.71 14.29
CA GLN A 26 -21.09 17.34 15.13
C GLN A 26 -22.32 16.45 15.41
N GLU A 27 -22.55 15.45 14.55
CA GLU A 27 -23.61 14.45 14.77
C GLU A 27 -23.31 13.49 15.94
N GLY A 28 -22.12 13.55 16.53
CA GLY A 28 -21.73 12.69 17.66
C GLY A 28 -21.61 11.21 17.31
N LYS A 29 -21.36 10.90 16.05
CA LYS A 29 -21.19 9.53 15.56
C LYS A 29 -19.93 8.87 16.07
N GLN A 30 -19.90 7.55 16.02
CA GLN A 30 -18.76 6.76 16.49
C GLN A 30 -17.49 7.04 15.66
N LEU A 31 -16.40 7.44 16.33
CA LEU A 31 -15.11 7.77 15.72
C LEU A 31 -14.17 6.57 15.55
N THR A 32 -14.53 5.41 16.10
CA THR A 32 -13.81 4.15 15.92
C THR A 32 -14.44 3.33 14.79
N LYS A 33 -13.95 2.11 14.55
CA LYS A 33 -14.51 1.21 13.53
C LYS A 33 -16.03 1.01 13.77
N GLY A 34 -16.85 1.66 12.93
CA GLY A 34 -18.30 1.74 13.06
C GLY A 34 -19.04 1.44 11.75
N PRO A 35 -20.30 1.86 11.64
CA PRO A 35 -21.11 1.64 10.44
C PRO A 35 -20.46 2.21 9.17
N LEU A 36 -19.94 3.45 9.21
CA LEU A 36 -19.31 4.09 8.07
C LEU A 36 -18.07 3.32 7.57
N THR A 37 -17.28 2.75 8.47
CA THR A 37 -16.15 1.91 8.08
C THR A 37 -16.60 0.66 7.34
N ARG A 38 -17.67 0.02 7.80
CA ARG A 38 -18.23 -1.18 7.13
C ARG A 38 -18.81 -0.86 5.76
N GLU A 39 -19.47 0.28 5.63
CA GLU A 39 -19.98 0.79 4.36
C GLU A 39 -18.84 1.02 3.37
N PHE A 40 -17.80 1.75 3.80
CA PHE A 40 -16.59 1.97 3.00
C PHE A 40 -15.92 0.64 2.59
N GLU A 41 -15.75 -0.31 3.51
CA GLU A 41 -15.17 -1.61 3.21
C GLU A 41 -15.99 -2.37 2.14
N ALA A 42 -17.32 -2.30 2.21
CA ALA A 42 -18.20 -2.94 1.24
C ALA A 42 -18.14 -2.27 -0.14
N GLU A 43 -18.20 -0.94 -0.19
CA GLU A 43 -18.11 -0.17 -1.44
C GLU A 43 -16.74 -0.34 -2.10
N PHE A 44 -15.66 -0.29 -1.33
CA PHE A 44 -14.31 -0.47 -1.85
C PHE A 44 -14.07 -1.89 -2.36
N ALA A 45 -14.60 -2.90 -1.68
CA ALA A 45 -14.57 -4.29 -2.17
C ALA A 45 -15.32 -4.42 -3.51
N ALA A 46 -16.50 -3.80 -3.64
CA ALA A 46 -17.27 -3.78 -4.88
C ALA A 46 -16.50 -3.05 -6.01
N TYR A 47 -15.89 -1.90 -5.71
CA TYR A 47 -15.11 -1.12 -6.67
C TYR A 47 -13.90 -1.90 -7.20
N THR A 48 -13.19 -2.61 -6.33
CA THR A 48 -11.99 -3.40 -6.70
C THR A 48 -12.31 -4.80 -7.24
N GLY A 49 -13.58 -5.22 -7.21
CA GLY A 49 -14.00 -6.56 -7.60
C GLY A 49 -13.54 -7.68 -6.66
N THR A 50 -13.18 -7.33 -5.41
CA THR A 50 -12.78 -8.29 -4.39
C THR A 50 -13.97 -8.70 -3.52
N LYS A 51 -13.86 -9.85 -2.86
CA LYS A 51 -14.93 -10.32 -1.96
C LYS A 51 -14.99 -9.51 -0.66
N TYR A 52 -13.84 -9.05 -0.19
CA TYR A 52 -13.70 -8.31 1.06
C TYR A 52 -12.68 -7.20 0.92
N SER A 53 -12.85 -6.14 1.69
CA SER A 53 -11.88 -5.11 1.94
C SER A 53 -11.78 -4.86 3.45
N ILE A 54 -10.60 -4.50 3.92
CA ILE A 54 -10.34 -4.24 5.34
C ILE A 54 -9.68 -2.88 5.46
N MET A 55 -10.33 -1.96 6.15
CA MET A 55 -9.77 -0.65 6.44
C MET A 55 -8.78 -0.75 7.60
N VAL A 56 -7.61 -0.14 7.41
CA VAL A 56 -6.55 0.00 8.40
C VAL A 56 -6.18 1.47 8.58
N ASN A 57 -5.40 1.78 9.61
CA ASN A 57 -5.05 3.16 9.95
C ASN A 57 -3.99 3.79 9.04
N SER A 58 -3.28 3.01 8.23
CA SER A 58 -2.24 3.52 7.31
C SER A 58 -1.88 2.50 6.24
N GLY A 59 -1.27 2.97 5.15
CA GLY A 59 -0.67 2.10 4.13
C GLY A 59 0.42 1.18 4.69
N SER A 60 1.17 1.63 5.70
CA SER A 60 2.16 0.80 6.40
C SER A 60 1.52 -0.40 7.07
N SER A 61 0.40 -0.18 7.75
CA SER A 61 -0.38 -1.28 8.37
C SER A 61 -1.00 -2.19 7.33
N ALA A 62 -1.43 -1.65 6.19
CA ALA A 62 -1.93 -2.46 5.08
C ALA A 62 -0.85 -3.39 4.52
N ASN A 63 0.35 -2.88 4.28
CA ASN A 63 1.48 -3.67 3.82
C ASN A 63 1.87 -4.77 4.83
N LEU A 64 1.90 -4.44 6.12
CA LEU A 64 2.18 -5.40 7.17
C LEU A 64 1.13 -6.51 7.22
N LEU A 65 -0.15 -6.14 7.19
CA LEU A 65 -1.26 -7.09 7.20
C LEU A 65 -1.25 -7.99 5.96
N MET A 66 -0.94 -7.42 4.79
CA MET A 66 -0.81 -8.17 3.53
C MET A 66 0.30 -9.22 3.63
N ALA A 67 1.50 -8.82 4.06
CA ALA A 67 2.63 -9.74 4.19
C ALA A 67 2.35 -10.86 5.21
N TYR A 68 1.75 -10.51 6.35
CA TYR A 68 1.34 -11.48 7.37
C TYR A 68 0.27 -12.45 6.84
N SER A 69 -0.73 -11.93 6.13
CA SER A 69 -1.80 -12.76 5.57
C SER A 69 -1.29 -13.76 4.53
N LEU A 70 -0.32 -13.35 3.71
CA LEU A 70 0.34 -14.27 2.76
C LEU A 70 1.07 -15.40 3.48
N LEU A 71 1.77 -15.08 4.57
CA LEU A 71 2.49 -16.06 5.37
C LEU A 71 1.53 -17.06 6.04
N GLU A 72 0.45 -16.55 6.67
CA GLU A 72 -0.55 -17.37 7.38
C GLU A 72 -1.41 -18.21 6.44
N ALA A 73 -1.63 -17.75 5.21
CA ALA A 73 -2.40 -18.50 4.22
C ALA A 73 -1.75 -19.85 3.81
N GLY A 74 -0.45 -20.00 4.05
CA GLY A 74 0.27 -21.24 3.78
C GLY A 74 0.46 -21.58 2.30
N TYR A 75 0.23 -20.63 1.38
CA TYR A 75 0.34 -20.84 -0.06
C TYR A 75 1.74 -20.54 -0.60
N LEU A 76 2.61 -19.96 0.20
CA LEU A 76 3.95 -19.57 -0.22
C LEU A 76 4.84 -20.80 -0.44
N ARG A 77 5.50 -20.85 -1.59
CA ARG A 77 6.49 -21.91 -1.91
C ARG A 77 7.80 -21.72 -1.16
N ASN A 78 8.13 -20.47 -0.84
CA ASN A 78 9.33 -20.06 -0.13
C ASN A 78 9.09 -18.67 0.49
N LYS A 79 10.09 -18.15 1.18
CA LYS A 79 10.06 -16.78 1.75
C LYS A 79 10.93 -15.80 0.95
N LYS A 80 10.87 -15.87 -0.37
CA LYS A 80 11.58 -14.94 -1.26
C LYS A 80 10.61 -13.92 -1.82
N VAL A 81 10.99 -12.64 -1.81
CA VAL A 81 10.18 -11.54 -2.36
C VAL A 81 11.05 -10.58 -3.15
N ILE A 82 10.52 -10.08 -4.24
CA ILE A 82 11.14 -9.00 -5.02
C ILE A 82 10.36 -7.72 -4.72
N VAL A 83 11.09 -6.64 -4.41
CA VAL A 83 10.53 -5.32 -4.15
C VAL A 83 11.27 -4.26 -4.97
N PRO A 84 10.61 -3.16 -5.38
CA PRO A 84 11.30 -2.05 -6.05
C PRO A 84 12.38 -1.44 -5.15
N ALA A 85 13.57 -1.19 -5.70
CA ALA A 85 14.66 -0.54 -4.98
C ALA A 85 14.33 0.91 -4.59
N VAL A 86 13.57 1.61 -5.45
CA VAL A 86 13.07 2.95 -5.18
C VAL A 86 11.61 2.87 -4.77
N SER A 87 11.36 2.80 -3.48
CA SER A 87 10.02 2.72 -2.89
C SER A 87 10.03 3.23 -1.46
N TRP A 88 8.84 3.36 -0.89
CA TRP A 88 8.73 3.69 0.53
C TRP A 88 9.20 2.50 1.38
N ILE A 89 9.92 2.79 2.46
CA ILE A 89 10.50 1.75 3.34
C ILE A 89 9.48 0.70 3.81
N THR A 90 8.22 1.10 3.98
CA THR A 90 7.14 0.20 4.42
C THR A 90 6.68 -0.79 3.35
N THR A 91 7.19 -0.69 2.12
CA THR A 91 7.03 -1.72 1.09
C THR A 91 7.94 -2.93 1.37
N LEU A 92 9.11 -2.69 1.94
CA LEU A 92 10.11 -3.72 2.23
C LEU A 92 10.04 -4.23 3.67
N SER A 93 9.90 -3.32 4.66
CA SER A 93 10.07 -3.62 6.08
C SER A 93 9.19 -4.75 6.62
N PRO A 94 7.92 -4.95 6.21
CA PRO A 94 7.13 -6.07 6.68
C PRO A 94 7.72 -7.43 6.33
N PHE A 95 8.26 -7.56 5.13
CA PHE A 95 8.88 -8.81 4.68
C PHE A 95 10.16 -9.10 5.44
N VAL A 96 10.99 -8.07 5.70
CA VAL A 96 12.20 -8.21 6.53
C VAL A 96 11.83 -8.62 7.96
N GLN A 97 10.78 -8.04 8.55
CA GLN A 97 10.31 -8.38 9.90
C GLN A 97 9.83 -9.84 10.01
N MET A 98 9.40 -10.43 8.91
CA MET A 98 8.89 -11.80 8.83
C MET A 98 9.92 -12.79 8.27
N ASP A 99 11.20 -12.41 8.28
CA ASP A 99 12.33 -13.24 7.82
C ASP A 99 12.20 -13.70 6.36
N PHE A 100 11.70 -12.81 5.48
CA PHE A 100 11.77 -13.04 4.04
C PHE A 100 13.14 -12.64 3.50
N GLU A 101 13.63 -13.40 2.55
CA GLU A 101 14.76 -13.04 1.71
C GLU A 101 14.29 -12.05 0.64
N CYS A 102 14.75 -10.79 0.76
CA CYS A 102 14.27 -9.69 -0.06
C CYS A 102 15.27 -9.35 -1.16
N PHE A 103 14.81 -9.31 -2.39
CA PHE A 103 15.59 -8.92 -3.57
C PHE A 103 15.12 -7.57 -4.07
N LEU A 104 16.05 -6.63 -4.24
CA LEU A 104 15.74 -5.30 -4.76
C LEU A 104 15.77 -5.33 -6.28
N CYS A 105 14.68 -4.91 -6.91
CA CYS A 105 14.60 -4.71 -8.34
C CYS A 105 14.89 -3.25 -8.67
N ASP A 106 15.76 -3.01 -9.63
CA ASP A 106 16.15 -1.67 -10.05
C ASP A 106 15.01 -0.95 -10.76
N SER A 107 15.17 0.37 -10.92
CA SER A 107 14.22 1.22 -11.62
C SER A 107 14.66 1.48 -13.04
N ASP A 108 13.70 1.54 -13.97
CA ASP A 108 13.94 2.02 -15.33
C ASP A 108 14.26 3.53 -15.32
N ALA A 109 15.31 3.90 -16.02
CA ALA A 109 15.80 5.29 -16.07
C ALA A 109 14.87 6.25 -16.83
N ASN A 110 13.94 5.72 -17.66
CA ASN A 110 13.09 6.52 -18.51
C ASN A 110 11.78 6.92 -17.81
N ASP A 111 11.17 6.00 -17.07
CA ASP A 111 9.85 6.21 -16.44
C ASP A 111 9.87 6.10 -14.92
N LEU A 112 11.01 5.71 -14.33
CA LEU A 112 11.21 5.47 -12.90
C LEU A 112 10.35 4.33 -12.32
N GLY A 113 9.72 3.55 -13.18
CA GLY A 113 9.05 2.30 -12.82
C GLY A 113 10.06 1.18 -12.55
N VAL A 114 9.57 -0.03 -12.41
CA VAL A 114 10.42 -1.21 -12.23
C VAL A 114 11.11 -1.56 -13.56
N ASP A 115 12.43 -1.77 -13.55
CA ASP A 115 13.15 -2.30 -14.71
C ASP A 115 12.70 -3.73 -15.00
N LEU A 116 11.95 -3.89 -16.09
CA LEU A 116 11.36 -5.18 -16.47
C LEU A 116 12.41 -6.23 -16.86
N ASN A 117 13.57 -5.82 -17.38
CA ASN A 117 14.66 -6.75 -17.71
C ASN A 117 15.30 -7.29 -16.43
N HIS A 118 15.54 -6.40 -15.45
CA HIS A 118 16.07 -6.81 -14.16
C HIS A 118 15.04 -7.66 -13.39
N LEU A 119 13.76 -7.30 -13.43
CA LEU A 119 12.69 -8.09 -12.83
C LEU A 119 12.65 -9.51 -13.42
N GLU A 120 12.70 -9.65 -14.74
CA GLU A 120 12.71 -10.95 -15.41
C GLU A 120 13.93 -11.80 -14.99
N ALA A 121 15.10 -11.18 -14.90
CA ALA A 121 16.32 -11.85 -14.45
C ALA A 121 16.19 -12.36 -13.01
N LEU A 122 15.65 -11.53 -12.10
CA LEU A 122 15.39 -11.91 -10.70
C LEU A 122 14.36 -13.03 -10.60
N LEU A 123 13.26 -12.95 -11.35
CA LEU A 123 12.22 -13.99 -11.36
C LEU A 123 12.78 -15.36 -11.80
N LYS A 124 13.60 -15.37 -12.85
CA LYS A 124 14.23 -16.61 -13.35
C LYS A 124 15.24 -17.19 -12.37
N LYS A 125 16.05 -16.34 -11.75
CA LYS A 125 17.13 -16.73 -10.84
C LYS A 125 16.61 -17.15 -9.47
N GLU A 126 15.81 -16.29 -8.85
CA GLU A 126 15.45 -16.42 -7.43
C GLU A 126 14.15 -17.20 -7.21
N ARG A 127 13.26 -17.24 -8.21
CA ARG A 127 11.98 -17.96 -8.18
C ARG A 127 11.18 -17.64 -6.90
N PRO A 128 10.79 -16.36 -6.67
CA PRO A 128 10.08 -15.96 -5.46
C PRO A 128 8.75 -16.70 -5.30
N ALA A 129 8.15 -16.51 -4.11
CA ALA A 129 6.89 -17.14 -3.70
C ALA A 129 5.70 -16.79 -4.59
#